data_e45da93b2d7e673529f51f7be5dbfd2b
#
_entry.id   e45da93b2d7e673529f51f7be5dbfd2b
#
_cell.length_a   1.000
_cell.length_b   1.000
_cell.length_c   1.000
_cell.angle_alpha   90.00
_cell.angle_beta   90.00
_cell.angle_gamma   90.00
#
_symmetry.space_group_name_H-M   'P 1'
#
loop_
_entity.id
_entity.type
_entity.pdbx_description
1 polymer ?
#
loop_
_entity_poly.entity_id
_entity_poly.type
_entity_poly.pdbx_seq_one_letter_code
_entity_poly.pdbx_strand_id
1 'polypeptide(L)'
;MSALSNVHTRGDGATSPSAGLTPSSIPKAEDSQTGVSVRYAQDPTKQWYVLRATYGRAERAYRYILEDDLDTDAYLAMHYVKKKKNGKLKRVQSPLLPNILFVYCTAQHIRTYVKDTPAIHFVRFYYNHLVENPDETNPPLIIDYPQMMNFIKATSVDSDDIMLIDEKYVNYKSGDMVKVTDGKFEGVIGRVARAAGQQRLIVNLEGVALIATAYIPAAFLQKI
;
A
#
# COMPACT_ATOMS: atom_id res chain seq x y z
N MET A 1 25.00 -43.64 -61.59
CA MET A 1 25.40 -44.40 -60.41
C MET A 1 25.25 -43.53 -59.15
N SER A 2 24.53 -44.10 -58.20
CA SER A 2 24.37 -43.70 -56.80
C SER A 2 23.74 -42.34 -56.44
N ALA A 3 22.50 -42.45 -56.08
CA ALA A 3 21.73 -41.52 -55.27
C ALA A 3 22.24 -41.57 -53.84
N LEU A 4 22.28 -40.39 -53.17
CA LEU A 4 22.29 -40.29 -51.73
C LEU A 4 21.18 -39.35 -51.30
N SER A 5 20.21 -39.95 -50.60
CA SER A 5 19.05 -39.33 -50.00
C SER A 5 19.45 -38.47 -48.81
N ASN A 6 19.02 -37.20 -48.80
CA ASN A 6 19.10 -36.32 -47.64
C ASN A 6 17.83 -36.48 -46.77
N VAL A 7 18.03 -37.00 -45.57
CA VAL A 7 17.00 -37.07 -44.52
C VAL A 7 16.93 -35.75 -43.83
N HIS A 8 15.79 -35.08 -43.94
CA HIS A 8 15.47 -33.84 -43.27
C HIS A 8 14.88 -34.16 -41.89
N THR A 9 15.66 -34.07 -40.83
CA THR A 9 15.15 -34.12 -39.46
C THR A 9 14.62 -32.74 -39.08
N ARG A 10 13.30 -32.61 -38.92
CA ARG A 10 12.62 -31.49 -38.32
C ARG A 10 12.90 -31.52 -36.82
N GLY A 11 13.60 -30.52 -36.30
CA GLY A 11 13.69 -30.23 -34.87
C GLY A 11 12.41 -29.54 -34.40
N ASP A 12 11.69 -30.21 -33.54
CA ASP A 12 10.54 -29.64 -32.85
C ASP A 12 11.04 -28.60 -31.85
N GLY A 13 10.80 -27.34 -32.19
CA GLY A 13 10.98 -26.20 -31.25
C GLY A 13 9.89 -26.23 -30.20
N ALA A 14 10.21 -26.75 -29.05
CA ALA A 14 9.37 -26.60 -27.86
C ALA A 14 9.33 -25.12 -27.42
N THR A 15 8.26 -24.46 -27.79
CA THR A 15 7.91 -23.15 -27.20
C THR A 15 7.43 -23.40 -25.80
N SER A 16 8.26 -23.03 -24.80
CA SER A 16 7.86 -22.93 -23.41
C SER A 16 6.72 -21.91 -23.28
N PRO A 17 5.61 -22.26 -22.62
CA PRO A 17 4.57 -21.27 -22.34
C PRO A 17 5.12 -20.28 -21.32
N SER A 18 5.15 -19.00 -21.68
CA SER A 18 5.34 -17.91 -20.75
C SER A 18 4.25 -18.01 -19.68
N ALA A 19 4.62 -18.42 -18.49
CA ALA A 19 3.74 -18.39 -17.33
C ALA A 19 3.34 -16.94 -17.09
N GLY A 20 2.14 -16.59 -17.54
CA GLY A 20 1.49 -15.34 -17.19
C GLY A 20 1.28 -15.32 -15.69
N LEU A 21 2.10 -14.54 -14.99
CA LEU A 21 1.92 -14.26 -13.58
C LEU A 21 0.55 -13.62 -13.40
N THR A 22 -0.36 -14.37 -12.83
CA THR A 22 -1.68 -13.88 -12.43
C THR A 22 -1.54 -12.81 -11.36
N PRO A 23 -2.42 -11.78 -11.31
CA PRO A 23 -2.34 -10.69 -10.34
C PRO A 23 -2.54 -11.10 -8.87
N SER A 24 -2.60 -12.38 -8.56
CA SER A 24 -2.93 -12.91 -7.23
C SER A 24 -1.76 -13.01 -6.26
N SER A 25 -0.58 -12.50 -6.60
CA SER A 25 0.60 -12.60 -5.74
C SER A 25 0.94 -11.33 -4.94
N ILE A 26 0.06 -10.32 -4.93
CA ILE A 26 0.12 -9.34 -3.84
C ILE A 26 -0.46 -10.07 -2.62
N PRO A 27 0.33 -10.31 -1.54
CA PRO A 27 -0.18 -11.03 -0.40
C PRO A 27 -1.45 -10.31 0.09
N LYS A 28 -2.59 -10.98 -0.03
CA LYS A 28 -3.76 -10.60 0.75
C LYS A 28 -3.28 -10.57 2.17
N ALA A 29 -3.62 -9.55 2.92
CA ALA A 29 -3.54 -9.61 4.37
C ALA A 29 -4.52 -10.72 4.79
N GLU A 30 -4.03 -11.95 4.76
CA GLU A 30 -4.74 -13.09 5.28
C GLU A 30 -4.51 -13.06 6.77
N ASP A 31 -5.62 -13.01 7.43
CA ASP A 31 -5.85 -13.29 8.83
C ASP A 31 -5.48 -12.24 9.87
N SER A 32 -6.54 -11.91 10.61
CA SER A 32 -6.58 -11.51 12.01
C SER A 32 -5.48 -10.55 12.47
N GLN A 33 -5.81 -9.66 13.32
CA GLN A 33 -4.96 -8.65 13.96
C GLN A 33 -3.55 -9.10 14.35
N THR A 34 -3.34 -10.40 14.59
CA THR A 34 -2.06 -11.06 14.85
C THR A 34 -1.15 -11.11 13.61
N GLY A 35 -1.68 -11.33 12.43
CA GLY A 35 -0.88 -11.49 11.21
C GLY A 35 -0.15 -10.22 10.76
N VAL A 36 -0.78 -9.05 10.91
CA VAL A 36 -0.16 -7.77 10.53
C VAL A 36 1.02 -7.42 11.45
N SER A 37 0.88 -7.65 12.75
CA SER A 37 1.95 -7.35 13.72
C SER A 37 3.11 -8.35 13.64
N VAL A 38 2.87 -9.57 13.21
CA VAL A 38 3.94 -10.57 12.99
C VAL A 38 4.75 -10.24 11.74
N ARG A 39 4.06 -9.84 10.64
CA ARG A 39 4.75 -9.51 9.39
C ARG A 39 5.65 -8.28 9.51
N TYR A 40 5.20 -7.27 10.22
CA TYR A 40 5.92 -6.01 10.39
C TYR A 40 6.38 -5.87 11.85
N ALA A 41 7.12 -6.85 12.38
CA ALA A 41 7.63 -6.79 13.75
C ALA A 41 8.45 -5.52 13.96
N GLN A 42 8.24 -4.85 15.11
CA GLN A 42 8.94 -3.62 15.41
C GLN A 42 10.43 -3.89 15.60
N ASP A 43 11.27 -3.19 14.85
CA ASP A 43 12.70 -3.21 14.93
C ASP A 43 13.20 -1.77 15.17
N PRO A 44 13.99 -1.51 16.23
CA PRO A 44 14.45 -0.16 16.56
C PRO A 44 15.43 0.42 15.51
N THR A 45 16.00 -0.41 14.64
CA THR A 45 16.92 0.03 13.58
C THR A 45 16.21 0.41 12.29
N LYS A 46 14.91 0.06 12.16
CA LYS A 46 14.10 0.30 10.97
C LYS A 46 13.08 1.40 11.20
N GLN A 47 12.73 2.07 10.12
CA GLN A 47 11.71 3.12 10.09
C GLN A 47 10.80 2.97 8.87
N TRP A 48 9.57 3.49 8.97
CA TRP A 48 8.65 3.56 7.84
C TRP A 48 8.90 4.82 7.02
N TYR A 49 9.55 4.66 5.88
CA TYR A 49 9.77 5.72 4.93
C TYR A 49 8.61 5.81 3.93
N VAL A 50 8.23 7.03 3.57
CA VAL A 50 7.27 7.27 2.50
C VAL A 50 8.04 7.56 1.22
N LEU A 51 7.73 6.80 0.17
CA LEU A 51 8.31 6.97 -1.15
C LEU A 51 7.24 7.36 -2.17
N ARG A 52 7.65 8.20 -3.12
CA ARG A 52 6.85 8.56 -4.28
C ARG A 52 7.40 7.89 -5.53
N ALA A 53 6.57 7.10 -6.21
CA ALA A 53 6.87 6.52 -7.51
C ALA A 53 6.12 7.29 -8.60
N THR A 54 6.84 7.83 -9.59
CA THR A 54 6.22 8.61 -10.65
C THR A 54 5.43 7.75 -11.63
N TYR A 55 4.43 8.34 -12.28
CA TYR A 55 3.63 7.72 -13.36
C TYR A 55 2.89 6.42 -12.97
N GLY A 56 2.36 6.32 -11.76
CA GLY A 56 1.59 5.16 -11.31
C GLY A 56 2.40 3.86 -11.17
N ARG A 57 3.73 3.94 -11.04
CA ARG A 57 4.63 2.77 -10.96
C ARG A 57 4.88 2.28 -9.55
N ALA A 58 4.06 2.67 -8.57
CA ALA A 58 4.22 2.24 -7.17
C ALA A 58 4.18 0.71 -7.01
N GLU A 59 3.29 0.01 -7.73
CA GLU A 59 3.23 -1.46 -7.72
C GLU A 59 4.52 -2.11 -8.24
N ARG A 60 5.15 -1.53 -9.27
CA ARG A 60 6.43 -2.04 -9.80
C ARG A 60 7.55 -1.90 -8.78
N ALA A 61 7.64 -0.75 -8.12
CA ALA A 61 8.62 -0.51 -7.07
C ALA A 61 8.39 -1.43 -5.86
N TYR A 62 7.13 -1.60 -5.46
CA TYR A 62 6.72 -2.49 -4.38
C TYR A 62 7.18 -3.93 -4.62
N ARG A 63 6.92 -4.48 -5.81
CA ARG A 63 7.35 -5.84 -6.16
C ARG A 63 8.87 -5.97 -6.14
N TYR A 64 9.56 -5.03 -6.76
CA TYR A 64 11.03 -5.02 -6.78
C TYR A 64 11.61 -5.07 -5.37
N ILE A 65 11.11 -4.22 -4.44
CA ILE A 65 11.60 -4.16 -3.07
C ILE A 65 11.32 -5.45 -2.29
N LEU A 66 10.18 -6.10 -2.54
CA LEU A 66 9.85 -7.38 -1.88
C LEU A 66 10.63 -8.58 -2.43
N GLU A 67 11.13 -8.49 -3.66
CA GLU A 67 11.93 -9.53 -4.31
C GLU A 67 13.43 -9.35 -4.05
N ASP A 68 13.83 -8.23 -3.46
CA ASP A 68 15.22 -7.93 -3.12
C ASP A 68 15.67 -8.66 -1.84
N ASP A 69 16.93 -9.07 -1.80
CA ASP A 69 17.56 -9.78 -0.66
C ASP A 69 17.82 -8.89 0.56
N LEU A 70 17.56 -7.59 0.47
CA LEU A 70 17.70 -6.68 1.61
C LEU A 70 16.62 -6.95 2.65
N ASP A 71 17.01 -6.93 3.93
CA ASP A 71 16.07 -7.05 5.07
C ASP A 71 15.13 -5.82 5.13
N THR A 72 14.15 -5.83 4.25
CA THR A 72 13.23 -4.72 3.97
C THR A 72 11.83 -5.24 3.76
N ASP A 73 10.87 -4.59 4.41
CA ASP A 73 9.45 -4.77 4.14
C ASP A 73 8.88 -3.56 3.40
N ALA A 74 7.81 -3.80 2.66
CA ALA A 74 7.07 -2.74 1.99
C ALA A 74 5.56 -2.91 2.15
N TYR A 75 4.85 -1.79 2.09
CA TYR A 75 3.39 -1.76 2.11
C TYR A 75 2.85 -0.86 1.00
N LEU A 76 1.88 -1.39 0.27
CA LEU A 76 1.11 -0.66 -0.74
C LEU A 76 -0.38 -0.77 -0.38
N ALA A 77 -0.98 0.34 0.05
CA ALA A 77 -2.40 0.36 0.37
C ALA A 77 -3.22 0.13 -0.90
N MET A 78 -4.03 -0.94 -0.91
CA MET A 78 -4.86 -1.33 -2.04
C MET A 78 -6.34 -1.19 -1.69
N HIS A 79 -7.15 -0.85 -2.68
CA HIS A 79 -8.60 -0.84 -2.55
C HIS A 79 -9.26 -1.41 -3.81
N TYR A 80 -10.53 -1.72 -3.72
CA TYR A 80 -11.29 -2.20 -4.88
C TYR A 80 -11.97 -1.06 -5.60
N VAL A 81 -11.84 -1.05 -6.92
CA VAL A 81 -12.53 -0.11 -7.81
C VAL A 81 -13.26 -0.88 -8.90
N LYS A 82 -14.37 -0.32 -9.39
CA LYS A 82 -15.11 -0.86 -10.54
C LYS A 82 -14.54 -0.25 -11.81
N LYS A 83 -13.86 -1.06 -12.64
CA LYS A 83 -13.35 -0.64 -13.95
C LYS A 83 -14.11 -1.34 -15.07
N LYS A 84 -14.44 -0.60 -16.14
CA LYS A 84 -15.04 -1.18 -17.34
C LYS A 84 -13.97 -1.88 -18.17
N LYS A 85 -14.10 -3.20 -18.35
CA LYS A 85 -13.22 -4.02 -19.19
C LYS A 85 -14.09 -4.84 -20.15
N ASN A 86 -13.87 -4.68 -21.46
CA ASN A 86 -14.67 -5.34 -22.52
C ASN A 86 -16.18 -5.12 -22.34
N GLY A 87 -16.60 -3.88 -22.10
CA GLY A 87 -18.02 -3.51 -21.92
C GLY A 87 -18.64 -3.87 -20.57
N LYS A 88 -17.98 -4.70 -19.75
CA LYS A 88 -18.48 -5.15 -18.43
C LYS A 88 -17.74 -4.46 -17.28
N LEU A 89 -18.46 -4.11 -16.23
CA LEU A 89 -17.88 -3.62 -14.98
C LEU A 89 -17.24 -4.80 -14.24
N LYS A 90 -15.95 -4.69 -13.94
CA LYS A 90 -15.22 -5.66 -13.11
C LYS A 90 -14.67 -4.97 -11.86
N ARG A 91 -14.77 -5.65 -10.73
CA ARG A 91 -14.10 -5.26 -9.47
C ARG A 91 -12.63 -5.61 -9.61
N VAL A 92 -11.75 -4.63 -9.49
CA VAL A 92 -10.30 -4.79 -9.61
C VAL A 92 -9.61 -4.07 -8.46
N GLN A 93 -8.51 -4.63 -8.00
CA GLN A 93 -7.65 -3.94 -7.04
C GLN A 93 -6.88 -2.80 -7.72
N SER A 94 -6.72 -1.70 -7.02
CA SER A 94 -5.95 -0.53 -7.45
C SER A 94 -5.30 0.10 -6.22
N PRO A 95 -4.10 0.69 -6.35
CA PRO A 95 -3.52 1.43 -5.24
C PRO A 95 -4.46 2.53 -4.76
N LEU A 96 -4.71 2.58 -3.45
CA LEU A 96 -5.48 3.63 -2.80
C LEU A 96 -4.76 4.98 -2.93
N LEU A 97 -3.44 4.94 -2.85
CA LEU A 97 -2.51 6.06 -3.05
C LEU A 97 -1.65 5.78 -4.29
N PRO A 98 -2.06 6.23 -5.50
CA PRO A 98 -1.49 5.71 -6.78
C PRO A 98 0.01 5.87 -6.96
N ASN A 99 0.61 6.85 -6.28
CA ASN A 99 2.03 7.17 -6.44
C ASN A 99 2.82 6.98 -5.14
N ILE A 100 2.22 6.46 -4.09
CA ILE A 100 2.83 6.33 -2.76
C ILE A 100 3.00 4.86 -2.42
N LEU A 101 4.18 4.53 -1.90
CA LEU A 101 4.44 3.26 -1.23
C LEU A 101 5.20 3.52 0.08
N PHE A 102 5.06 2.61 1.02
CA PHE A 102 5.72 2.67 2.32
C PHE A 102 6.76 1.58 2.39
N VAL A 103 7.93 1.89 2.92
CA VAL A 103 9.04 0.96 3.02
C VAL A 103 9.58 0.96 4.45
N TYR A 104 9.64 -0.23 5.06
CA TYR A 104 10.14 -0.45 6.40
C TYR A 104 11.54 -1.03 6.35
N CYS A 105 12.54 -0.22 6.59
CA CYS A 105 13.93 -0.61 6.49
C CYS A 105 14.86 0.34 7.26
N THR A 106 16.16 0.03 7.23
CA THR A 106 17.18 0.92 7.76
C THR A 106 17.39 2.16 6.89
N ALA A 107 17.98 3.21 7.48
CA ALA A 107 18.33 4.44 6.74
C ALA A 107 19.33 4.19 5.59
N GLN A 108 20.13 3.15 5.68
CA GLN A 108 21.08 2.76 4.63
C GLN A 108 20.33 2.14 3.44
N HIS A 109 19.47 1.14 3.69
CA HIS A 109 18.73 0.44 2.65
C HIS A 109 17.82 1.39 1.84
N ILE A 110 17.13 2.32 2.53
CA ILE A 110 16.27 3.27 1.81
C ILE A 110 17.07 4.19 0.88
N ARG A 111 18.28 4.58 1.26
CA ARG A 111 19.16 5.38 0.39
C ARG A 111 19.58 4.60 -0.84
N THR A 112 19.93 3.32 -0.68
CA THR A 112 20.26 2.41 -1.80
C THR A 112 19.11 2.34 -2.79
N TYR A 113 17.87 2.13 -2.33
CA TYR A 113 16.71 2.08 -3.21
C TYR A 113 16.47 3.38 -3.98
N VAL A 114 16.63 4.53 -3.33
CA VAL A 114 16.32 5.83 -3.94
C VAL A 114 17.45 6.36 -4.83
N LYS A 115 18.72 6.08 -4.49
CA LYS A 115 19.88 6.67 -5.16
C LYS A 115 20.61 5.70 -6.07
N ASP A 116 20.76 4.43 -5.63
CA ASP A 116 21.72 3.52 -6.22
C ASP A 116 21.08 2.33 -6.97
N THR A 117 19.72 2.30 -7.06
CA THR A 117 18.99 1.20 -7.70
C THR A 117 18.40 1.62 -9.05
N PRO A 118 19.07 1.33 -10.19
CA PRO A 118 18.60 1.74 -11.52
C PRO A 118 17.23 1.18 -11.91
N ALA A 119 16.89 -0.03 -11.45
CA ALA A 119 15.64 -0.71 -11.77
C ALA A 119 14.39 0.07 -11.31
N ILE A 120 14.53 0.85 -10.25
CA ILE A 120 13.48 1.70 -9.68
C ILE A 120 13.87 3.18 -9.62
N HIS A 121 14.69 3.65 -10.57
CA HIS A 121 15.15 5.04 -10.69
C HIS A 121 14.04 6.10 -10.70
N PHE A 122 12.80 5.69 -10.87
CA PHE A 122 11.61 6.55 -10.85
C PHE A 122 11.04 6.75 -9.44
N VAL A 123 11.65 6.16 -8.40
CA VAL A 123 11.29 6.32 -7.00
C VAL A 123 12.07 7.48 -6.39
N ARG A 124 11.41 8.26 -5.55
CA ARG A 124 12.00 9.40 -4.81
C ARG A 124 11.47 9.40 -3.40
N PHE A 125 12.18 10.03 -2.48
CA PHE A 125 11.64 10.34 -1.17
C PHE A 125 10.39 11.21 -1.28
N TYR A 126 9.40 10.92 -0.45
CA TYR A 126 8.34 11.86 -0.14
C TYR A 126 8.82 12.70 1.04
N TYR A 127 8.91 14.03 0.85
CA TYR A 127 9.47 14.91 1.85
C TYR A 127 8.42 15.40 2.83
N ASN A 128 8.84 15.68 4.06
CA ASN A 128 7.97 16.17 5.11
C ASN A 128 7.62 17.64 4.88
N HIS A 129 6.39 17.89 4.42
CA HIS A 129 5.87 19.24 4.18
C HIS A 129 5.26 19.89 5.42
N LEU A 130 5.24 19.19 6.57
CA LEU A 130 4.75 19.71 7.84
C LEU A 130 5.83 20.50 8.59
N VAL A 131 7.07 20.38 8.16
CA VAL A 131 8.21 21.10 8.72
C VAL A 131 8.55 22.26 7.78
N GLU A 132 8.57 23.47 8.31
CA GLU A 132 9.04 24.63 7.59
C GLU A 132 10.56 24.76 7.78
N ASN A 133 11.31 24.46 6.72
CA ASN A 133 12.74 24.69 6.62
C ASN A 133 13.02 25.72 5.52
N PRO A 134 13.00 27.01 5.81
CA PRO A 134 13.17 28.05 4.77
C PRO A 134 14.53 28.02 4.09
N ASP A 135 15.57 27.48 4.74
CA ASP A 135 16.94 27.48 4.25
C ASP A 135 17.46 26.11 3.78
N GLU A 136 16.70 25.04 3.99
CA GLU A 136 17.12 23.67 3.68
C GLU A 136 16.02 22.87 3.00
N THR A 137 16.42 21.77 2.35
CA THR A 137 15.46 20.78 1.84
C THR A 137 14.78 20.04 3.01
N ASN A 138 13.47 19.99 2.99
CA ASN A 138 12.71 19.22 3.99
C ASN A 138 13.24 17.77 4.07
N PRO A 139 13.30 17.18 5.26
CA PRO A 139 13.73 15.80 5.44
C PRO A 139 12.73 14.83 4.80
N PRO A 140 13.17 13.60 4.45
CA PRO A 140 12.26 12.53 4.08
C PRO A 140 11.19 12.31 5.13
N LEU A 141 9.94 12.09 4.71
CA LEU A 141 8.86 11.81 5.63
C LEU A 141 9.00 10.37 6.18
N ILE A 142 9.01 10.29 7.49
CA ILE A 142 9.02 9.05 8.26
C ILE A 142 7.72 8.98 9.04
N ILE A 143 7.07 7.83 9.03
CA ILE A 143 5.83 7.59 9.77
C ILE A 143 6.14 6.77 11.02
N ASP A 144 5.61 7.18 12.14
CA ASP A 144 5.73 6.45 13.40
C ASP A 144 5.12 5.06 13.28
N TYR A 145 5.79 4.08 13.88
CA TYR A 145 5.38 2.68 13.80
C TYR A 145 3.91 2.45 14.24
N PRO A 146 3.43 2.97 15.38
CA PRO A 146 2.02 2.82 15.78
C PRO A 146 1.04 3.41 14.77
N GLN A 147 1.36 4.58 14.21
CA GLN A 147 0.53 5.25 13.21
C GLN A 147 0.46 4.42 11.92
N MET A 148 1.60 3.89 11.47
CA MET A 148 1.64 3.04 10.28
C MET A 148 0.89 1.72 10.49
N MET A 149 1.03 1.06 11.65
CA MET A 149 0.27 -0.16 11.96
C MET A 149 -1.23 0.08 11.97
N ASN A 150 -1.67 1.21 12.51
CA ASN A 150 -3.08 1.58 12.49
C ASN A 150 -3.60 1.81 11.07
N PHE A 151 -2.80 2.49 10.23
CA PHE A 151 -3.13 2.71 8.82
C PHE A 151 -3.20 1.38 8.04
N ILE A 152 -2.24 0.49 8.23
CA ILE A 152 -2.22 -0.85 7.61
C ILE A 152 -3.48 -1.62 8.00
N LYS A 153 -3.83 -1.68 9.29
CA LYS A 153 -5.07 -2.32 9.77
C LYS A 153 -6.30 -1.76 9.06
N ALA A 154 -6.41 -0.44 8.98
CA ALA A 154 -7.56 0.22 8.37
C ALA A 154 -7.66 -0.04 6.86
N THR A 155 -6.53 -0.17 6.15
CA THR A 155 -6.51 -0.32 4.69
C THR A 155 -6.36 -1.77 4.20
N SER A 156 -6.06 -2.72 5.09
CA SER A 156 -5.98 -4.15 4.77
C SER A 156 -7.35 -4.85 4.77
N VAL A 157 -8.40 -4.16 5.21
CA VAL A 157 -9.77 -4.72 5.22
C VAL A 157 -10.30 -4.82 3.79
N ASP A 158 -10.87 -5.98 3.45
CA ASP A 158 -11.60 -6.15 2.17
C ASP A 158 -12.93 -5.37 2.23
N SER A 159 -12.87 -4.10 1.91
CA SER A 159 -14.03 -3.21 1.86
C SER A 159 -13.95 -2.29 0.65
N ASP A 160 -15.09 -2.17 -0.06
CA ASP A 160 -15.24 -1.22 -1.18
C ASP A 160 -15.45 0.23 -0.67
N ASP A 161 -15.64 0.40 0.63
CA ASP A 161 -16.04 1.67 1.26
C ASP A 161 -14.86 2.44 1.87
N ILE A 162 -13.63 1.94 1.72
CA ILE A 162 -12.43 2.67 2.11
C ILE A 162 -12.14 3.71 1.03
N MET A 163 -12.06 4.98 1.41
CA MET A 163 -11.83 6.07 0.47
C MET A 163 -10.86 7.11 1.00
N LEU A 164 -10.11 7.71 0.09
CA LEU A 164 -9.40 8.96 0.37
C LEU A 164 -10.41 10.08 0.56
N ILE A 165 -10.16 10.94 1.51
CA ILE A 165 -11.00 12.10 1.78
C ILE A 165 -10.13 13.34 1.98
N ASP A 166 -10.60 14.46 1.47
CA ASP A 166 -10.00 15.77 1.75
C ASP A 166 -10.60 16.30 3.05
N GLU A 167 -9.77 16.85 3.92
CA GLU A 167 -10.16 17.36 5.24
C GLU A 167 -11.32 18.37 5.18
N LYS A 168 -11.40 19.17 4.12
CA LYS A 168 -12.50 20.13 3.91
C LYS A 168 -13.90 19.48 3.80
N TYR A 169 -13.96 18.18 3.48
CA TYR A 169 -15.22 17.42 3.39
C TYR A 169 -15.53 16.61 4.65
N VAL A 170 -14.69 16.71 5.68
CA VAL A 170 -14.89 16.01 6.95
C VAL A 170 -15.54 16.93 7.97
N ASN A 171 -16.68 16.52 8.49
CA ASN A 171 -17.35 17.24 9.54
C ASN A 171 -17.15 16.55 10.89
N TYR A 172 -16.23 17.07 11.68
CA TYR A 172 -15.87 16.54 13.00
C TYR A 172 -16.84 16.97 14.12
N LYS A 173 -18.13 17.04 13.87
CA LYS A 173 -19.12 17.49 14.90
C LYS A 173 -19.05 16.75 16.23
N SER A 174 -18.42 15.58 16.27
CA SER A 174 -18.20 14.81 17.50
C SER A 174 -16.76 14.30 17.65
N GLY A 175 -15.79 14.96 17.13
CA GLY A 175 -14.36 14.68 17.02
C GLY A 175 -13.67 13.77 18.03
N ASP A 176 -14.42 12.90 18.71
CA ASP A 176 -13.89 11.96 19.69
C ASP A 176 -12.97 10.92 19.01
N MET A 177 -11.81 10.71 19.62
CA MET A 177 -10.96 9.56 19.30
C MET A 177 -11.61 8.30 19.84
N VAL A 178 -11.69 7.29 18.99
CA VAL A 178 -12.28 6.01 19.33
C VAL A 178 -11.42 4.85 18.82
N LYS A 179 -11.55 3.72 19.51
CA LYS A 179 -11.04 2.42 19.08
C LYS A 179 -12.21 1.54 18.66
N VAL A 180 -12.09 0.86 17.56
CA VAL A 180 -13.08 -0.16 17.13
C VAL A 180 -12.85 -1.43 17.94
N THR A 181 -13.91 -1.95 18.54
CA THR A 181 -13.85 -3.10 19.44
C THR A 181 -14.33 -4.40 18.80
N ASP A 182 -14.96 -4.33 17.63
CA ASP A 182 -15.50 -5.52 16.96
C ASP A 182 -15.67 -5.28 15.43
N GLY A 183 -15.80 -6.38 14.67
CA GLY A 183 -16.01 -6.35 13.23
C GLY A 183 -14.73 -6.22 12.42
N LYS A 184 -14.90 -5.95 11.12
CA LYS A 184 -13.78 -5.94 10.14
C LYS A 184 -12.68 -4.93 10.46
N PHE A 185 -12.99 -3.87 11.19
CA PHE A 185 -12.06 -2.80 11.56
C PHE A 185 -11.62 -2.89 13.03
N GLU A 186 -11.80 -4.02 13.67
CA GLU A 186 -11.40 -4.21 15.07
C GLU A 186 -9.96 -3.78 15.32
N GLY A 187 -9.76 -3.01 16.40
CA GLY A 187 -8.46 -2.47 16.79
C GLY A 187 -8.02 -1.21 16.03
N VAL A 188 -8.75 -0.78 14.99
CA VAL A 188 -8.46 0.50 14.31
C VAL A 188 -8.83 1.66 15.22
N ILE A 189 -7.94 2.65 15.27
CA ILE A 189 -8.12 3.90 16.00
C ILE A 189 -8.33 5.04 15.02
N GLY A 190 -9.25 5.94 15.33
CA GLY A 190 -9.51 7.10 14.50
C GLY A 190 -10.51 8.06 15.12
N ARG A 191 -10.89 9.09 14.38
CA ARG A 191 -11.92 10.06 14.80
C ARG A 191 -13.24 9.74 14.14
N VAL A 192 -14.31 9.79 14.90
CA VAL A 192 -15.65 9.69 14.35
C VAL A 192 -16.02 11.02 13.69
N ALA A 193 -16.38 10.95 12.42
CA ALA A 193 -16.81 12.11 11.66
C ALA A 193 -17.90 11.76 10.64
N ARG A 194 -18.61 12.77 10.18
CA ARG A 194 -19.53 12.62 9.06
C ARG A 194 -18.80 12.90 7.76
N ALA A 195 -18.70 11.88 6.90
CA ALA A 195 -18.06 11.96 5.60
C ALA A 195 -18.96 11.29 4.54
N ALA A 196 -19.13 11.91 3.38
CA ALA A 196 -20.04 11.46 2.32
C ALA A 196 -21.46 11.14 2.82
N GLY A 197 -22.00 11.97 3.72
CA GLY A 197 -23.34 11.83 4.28
C GLY A 197 -23.53 10.76 5.36
N GLN A 198 -22.50 9.99 5.70
CA GLN A 198 -22.55 8.90 6.67
C GLN A 198 -21.55 9.10 7.81
N GLN A 199 -21.84 8.52 8.97
CA GLN A 199 -20.88 8.45 10.07
C GLN A 199 -19.81 7.41 9.74
N ARG A 200 -18.54 7.83 9.76
CA ARG A 200 -17.38 7.01 9.41
C ARG A 200 -16.27 7.22 10.42
N LEU A 201 -15.36 6.25 10.48
CA LEU A 201 -14.11 6.44 11.19
C LEU A 201 -13.10 7.05 10.22
N ILE A 202 -12.49 8.15 10.65
CA ILE A 202 -11.44 8.85 9.90
C ILE A 202 -10.10 8.47 10.52
N VAL A 203 -9.24 7.89 9.70
CA VAL A 203 -7.86 7.56 10.05
C VAL A 203 -6.95 8.54 9.33
N ASN A 204 -6.17 9.29 10.08
CA ASN A 204 -5.19 10.22 9.57
C ASN A 204 -3.82 9.54 9.50
N LEU A 205 -3.18 9.58 8.34
CA LEU A 205 -1.77 9.29 8.18
C LEU A 205 -1.06 10.62 7.92
N GLU A 206 -0.47 11.14 8.96
CA GLU A 206 0.05 12.50 9.01
C GLU A 206 1.01 12.81 7.87
N GLY A 207 0.79 13.92 7.18
CA GLY A 207 1.60 14.34 6.03
C GLY A 207 1.36 13.57 4.73
N VAL A 208 0.53 12.51 4.74
CA VAL A 208 0.31 11.65 3.56
C VAL A 208 -1.15 11.64 3.12
N ALA A 209 -2.07 11.22 3.98
CA ALA A 209 -3.44 10.99 3.59
C ALA A 209 -4.42 10.94 4.76
N LEU A 210 -5.65 11.30 4.47
CA LEU A 210 -6.80 11.08 5.32
C LEU A 210 -7.70 10.04 4.67
N ILE A 211 -8.01 8.96 5.38
CA ILE A 211 -8.91 7.92 4.88
C ILE A 211 -10.18 7.85 5.71
N ALA A 212 -11.30 7.63 5.04
CA ALA A 212 -12.56 7.28 5.67
C ALA A 212 -12.83 5.78 5.47
N THR A 213 -13.20 5.10 6.57
CA THR A 213 -13.61 3.69 6.52
C THR A 213 -15.06 3.57 6.04
N ALA A 214 -15.55 2.33 5.94
CA ALA A 214 -16.97 2.05 5.89
C ALA A 214 -17.69 2.57 7.15
N TYR A 215 -19.04 2.56 7.11
CA TYR A 215 -19.84 2.78 8.31
C TYR A 215 -19.50 1.73 9.39
N ILE A 216 -19.30 2.20 10.62
CA ILE A 216 -19.07 1.35 11.78
C ILE A 216 -20.21 1.60 12.81
N PRO A 217 -20.90 0.53 13.28
CA PRO A 217 -21.94 0.67 14.30
C PRO A 217 -21.40 1.33 15.57
N ALA A 218 -22.20 2.21 16.17
CA ALA A 218 -21.78 2.92 17.41
C ALA A 218 -21.46 1.95 18.55
N ALA A 219 -22.12 0.77 18.59
CA ALA A 219 -21.85 -0.28 19.58
C ALA A 219 -20.42 -0.83 19.51
N PHE A 220 -19.73 -0.69 18.37
CA PHE A 220 -18.36 -1.15 18.17
C PHE A 220 -17.33 -0.05 18.42
N LEU A 221 -17.74 1.10 18.90
CA LEU A 221 -16.86 2.24 19.11
C LEU A 221 -16.66 2.49 20.61
N GLN A 222 -15.43 2.35 21.05
CA GLN A 222 -15.01 2.70 22.42
C GLN A 222 -14.23 4.02 22.38
N LYS A 223 -14.68 4.99 23.16
CA LYS A 223 -13.97 6.26 23.33
C LYS A 223 -12.66 6.04 24.09
N ILE A 224 -11.58 6.69 23.64
CA ILE A 224 -10.24 6.63 24.23
C ILE A 224 -9.72 8.04 24.51
#